data_d830b939a8bacb31ce0f7f01f3672e79
#
_entry.id   d830b939a8bacb31ce0f7f01f3672e79
#
_cell.length_a   1.000
_cell.length_b   1.000
_cell.length_c   1.000
_cell.angle_alpha   90.00
_cell.angle_beta   90.00
_cell.angle_gamma   90.00
#
_symmetry.space_group_name_H-M   'P 1'
#
loop_
_entity.id
_entity.type
_entity.pdbx_description
1 polymer ?
#
loop_
_entity_poly.entity_id
_entity_poly.type
_entity_poly.pdbx_seq_one_letter_code
_entity_poly.pdbx_strand_id
1 'polypeptide(L)'
;MTTEGGLRQCLTDLTRADTSGDYQKALLAANRLIRRYPKEHYAFKCKLVCLIHLSMYDDALTLLRKTPPSQMGDCAFEKAYILYRLERNDDALEALIACDKSDHRAQELRAQLYYRLDRFQEALEIFRDLLRNHSDSYDDERKANYLAVVAQLEAMGIKQQSSTDSETFEQLYNSACQLIEAGNYELALKNLDKSIALCRETLSEEGLDEEEVEDELAVLCVQRAYVLHKLGRRNEAIELYRTLQASGPSDIGVIVTLANNLAGAMKEQSIADARRKLKSALQLDQKKLSTRQRRILMLNNALVLLHSNQREPCRRALDDLIKAFGVTRDTRLIEAALCFRLNEFEKAIKMLENGDVQMEMTRIHLMVNSGKLEDAITALKELPPNVRLQSAVVSLAVSLLISLERKEDALKMLSEAMEHTHDLKSYQRMLHQAAVLESSRGNAAGAASYLEELLESNPSDVKVLCRLIRAYTDCNPQKAEELSAQVFPVTVDESINVDNLEESDWILYGEKYKQKKEAKSEVEDTEIVTRKLKNRKRKRKIRLPKNYDPNVPPDPERWLPKQERAAYKKRQKKNRDRDIGRGTQGSASTNPNVEYVSASPSSPRPMTITMPEGPRQMRPKQQPKKKKKPSKF
;
A
#
# COMPACT_ATOMS: atom_id res chain seq x y z
N MET A 1 -35.83 53.74 -29.73
CA MET A 1 -36.13 52.51 -28.95
C MET A 1 -35.71 52.80 -27.53
N THR A 2 -36.64 52.79 -26.62
CA THR A 2 -36.43 53.18 -25.22
C THR A 2 -35.43 52.22 -24.56
N THR A 3 -34.58 52.74 -23.69
CA THR A 3 -33.58 52.00 -22.92
C THR A 3 -34.16 50.76 -22.21
N GLU A 4 -35.42 50.82 -21.80
CA GLU A 4 -36.17 49.71 -21.18
C GLU A 4 -36.49 48.52 -22.12
N GLY A 5 -36.81 48.80 -23.39
CA GLY A 5 -37.06 47.71 -24.38
C GLY A 5 -35.79 46.89 -24.66
N GLY A 6 -34.62 47.54 -24.69
CA GLY A 6 -33.34 46.87 -24.87
C GLY A 6 -32.91 46.04 -23.65
N LEU A 7 -33.25 46.50 -22.44
CA LEU A 7 -33.01 45.77 -21.22
C LEU A 7 -33.84 44.48 -21.15
N ARG A 8 -35.16 44.61 -21.42
CA ARG A 8 -36.08 43.45 -21.44
C ARG A 8 -35.62 42.37 -22.45
N GLN A 9 -35.22 42.81 -23.66
CA GLN A 9 -34.68 41.88 -24.66
C GLN A 9 -33.44 41.10 -24.18
N CYS A 10 -32.47 41.81 -23.57
CA CYS A 10 -31.29 41.16 -23.04
C CYS A 10 -31.60 40.24 -21.86
N LEU A 11 -32.57 40.56 -21.02
CA LEU A 11 -33.04 39.68 -19.93
C LEU A 11 -33.77 38.46 -20.47
N THR A 12 -34.61 38.60 -21.49
CA THR A 12 -35.25 37.42 -22.13
C THR A 12 -34.25 36.52 -22.81
N ASP A 13 -33.21 37.05 -23.44
CA ASP A 13 -32.15 36.24 -24.03
C ASP A 13 -31.37 35.45 -22.93
N LEU A 14 -31.11 36.11 -21.79
CA LEU A 14 -30.46 35.47 -20.65
C LEU A 14 -31.34 34.35 -20.06
N THR A 15 -32.62 34.64 -19.80
CA THR A 15 -33.56 33.63 -19.27
C THR A 15 -33.75 32.45 -20.24
N ARG A 16 -33.80 32.70 -21.54
CA ARG A 16 -33.88 31.61 -22.54
C ARG A 16 -32.63 30.74 -22.54
N ALA A 17 -31.44 31.32 -22.42
CA ALA A 17 -30.19 30.57 -22.33
C ALA A 17 -30.12 29.75 -21.05
N ASP A 18 -30.58 30.30 -19.93
CA ASP A 18 -30.67 29.61 -18.64
C ASP A 18 -31.63 28.42 -18.71
N THR A 19 -32.86 28.62 -19.21
CA THR A 19 -33.84 27.52 -19.37
C THR A 19 -33.40 26.43 -20.35
N SER A 20 -32.50 26.74 -21.29
CA SER A 20 -31.92 25.75 -22.21
C SER A 20 -30.68 25.05 -21.66
N GLY A 21 -30.17 25.44 -20.46
CA GLY A 21 -28.95 24.93 -19.88
C GLY A 21 -27.65 25.34 -20.61
N ASP A 22 -27.74 26.26 -21.59
CA ASP A 22 -26.58 26.72 -22.35
C ASP A 22 -25.88 27.87 -21.62
N TYR A 23 -25.09 27.53 -20.61
CA TYR A 23 -24.37 28.50 -19.78
C TYR A 23 -23.32 29.31 -20.55
N GLN A 24 -22.83 28.83 -21.70
CA GLN A 24 -21.94 29.63 -22.56
C GLN A 24 -22.70 30.79 -23.22
N LYS A 25 -23.86 30.53 -23.77
CA LYS A 25 -24.73 31.58 -24.32
C LYS A 25 -25.24 32.52 -23.23
N ALA A 26 -25.60 31.98 -22.06
CA ALA A 26 -25.99 32.76 -20.89
C ALA A 26 -24.88 33.72 -20.46
N LEU A 27 -23.62 33.26 -20.42
CA LEU A 27 -22.45 34.06 -20.09
C LEU A 27 -22.24 35.20 -21.10
N LEU A 28 -22.41 34.94 -22.39
CA LEU A 28 -22.33 35.97 -23.43
C LEU A 28 -23.47 36.99 -23.31
N ALA A 29 -24.70 36.56 -23.01
CA ALA A 29 -25.82 37.45 -22.75
C ALA A 29 -25.61 38.31 -21.52
N ALA A 30 -25.14 37.72 -20.40
CA ALA A 30 -24.78 38.47 -19.17
C ALA A 30 -23.68 39.49 -19.43
N ASN A 31 -22.64 39.16 -20.19
CA ASN A 31 -21.58 40.11 -20.55
C ASN A 31 -22.09 41.28 -21.43
N ARG A 32 -23.04 41.01 -22.36
CA ARG A 32 -23.66 42.07 -23.15
C ARG A 32 -24.51 42.98 -22.25
N LEU A 33 -25.25 42.41 -21.30
CA LEU A 33 -26.07 43.13 -20.35
C LEU A 33 -25.22 44.06 -19.48
N ILE A 34 -24.15 43.55 -18.89
CA ILE A 34 -23.20 44.34 -18.05
C ILE A 34 -22.57 45.49 -18.83
N ARG A 35 -22.19 45.29 -20.11
CA ARG A 35 -21.61 46.34 -20.94
C ARG A 35 -22.61 47.49 -21.23
N ARG A 36 -23.88 47.13 -21.40
CA ARG A 36 -24.95 48.14 -21.73
C ARG A 36 -25.53 48.79 -20.47
N TYR A 37 -25.65 48.02 -19.39
CA TYR A 37 -26.29 48.39 -18.13
C TYR A 37 -25.40 48.03 -16.93
N PRO A 38 -24.30 48.78 -16.70
CA PRO A 38 -23.32 48.45 -15.68
C PRO A 38 -23.83 48.54 -14.22
N LYS A 39 -25.02 49.11 -14.01
CA LYS A 39 -25.66 49.23 -12.68
C LYS A 39 -26.63 48.07 -12.39
N GLU A 40 -26.78 47.13 -13.32
CA GLU A 40 -27.71 46.02 -13.18
C GLU A 40 -27.11 44.89 -12.34
N HIS A 41 -27.55 44.75 -11.10
CA HIS A 41 -27.02 43.77 -10.15
C HIS A 41 -27.28 42.34 -10.61
N TYR A 42 -28.47 42.07 -11.17
CA TYR A 42 -28.86 40.76 -11.62
C TYR A 42 -27.91 40.19 -12.67
N ALA A 43 -27.42 41.00 -13.58
CA ALA A 43 -26.49 40.58 -14.63
C ALA A 43 -25.14 40.07 -14.07
N PHE A 44 -24.63 40.71 -13.02
CA PHE A 44 -23.40 40.25 -12.36
C PHE A 44 -23.59 38.92 -11.65
N LYS A 45 -24.74 38.76 -10.97
CA LYS A 45 -25.08 37.49 -10.29
C LYS A 45 -25.26 36.34 -11.29
N CYS A 46 -25.97 36.56 -12.39
CA CYS A 46 -26.10 35.58 -13.48
C CYS A 46 -24.75 35.23 -14.10
N LYS A 47 -23.89 36.23 -14.34
CA LYS A 47 -22.52 35.99 -14.81
C LYS A 47 -21.75 35.10 -13.84
N LEU A 48 -21.84 35.33 -12.55
CA LEU A 48 -21.19 34.56 -11.51
C LEU A 48 -21.68 33.08 -11.55
N VAL A 49 -22.99 32.89 -11.60
CA VAL A 49 -23.61 31.55 -11.69
C VAL A 49 -23.18 30.82 -12.97
N CYS A 50 -23.18 31.50 -14.13
CA CYS A 50 -22.70 30.92 -15.39
C CYS A 50 -21.22 30.48 -15.29
N LEU A 51 -20.35 31.28 -14.68
CA LEU A 51 -18.95 30.93 -14.48
C LEU A 51 -18.81 29.69 -13.57
N ILE A 52 -19.65 29.57 -12.54
CA ILE A 52 -19.67 28.40 -11.65
C ILE A 52 -20.07 27.15 -12.43
N HIS A 53 -21.16 27.20 -13.20
CA HIS A 53 -21.61 26.06 -14.01
C HIS A 53 -20.61 25.64 -15.09
N LEU A 54 -19.87 26.59 -15.65
CA LEU A 54 -18.80 26.33 -16.61
C LEU A 54 -17.48 25.92 -15.92
N SER A 55 -17.46 25.72 -14.61
CA SER A 55 -16.27 25.37 -13.81
C SER A 55 -15.11 26.36 -13.91
N MET A 56 -15.39 27.62 -14.30
CA MET A 56 -14.41 28.71 -14.41
C MET A 56 -14.24 29.42 -13.06
N TYR A 57 -13.81 28.69 -12.03
CA TYR A 57 -13.79 29.17 -10.63
C TYR A 57 -12.82 30.32 -10.38
N ASP A 58 -11.65 30.34 -11.05
CA ASP A 58 -10.67 31.43 -10.94
C ASP A 58 -11.21 32.73 -11.52
N ASP A 59 -11.92 32.67 -12.66
CA ASP A 59 -12.57 33.82 -13.26
C ASP A 59 -13.73 34.34 -12.39
N ALA A 60 -14.51 33.42 -11.81
CA ALA A 60 -15.57 33.73 -10.86
C ALA A 60 -15.02 34.44 -9.61
N LEU A 61 -13.92 33.97 -9.04
CA LEU A 61 -13.26 34.59 -7.90
C LEU A 61 -12.69 35.98 -8.27
N THR A 62 -12.15 36.08 -9.49
CA THR A 62 -11.64 37.36 -10.01
C THR A 62 -12.80 38.37 -10.22
N LEU A 63 -13.95 37.92 -10.69
CA LEU A 63 -15.17 38.73 -10.81
C LEU A 63 -15.61 39.27 -9.44
N LEU A 64 -15.68 38.40 -8.43
CA LEU A 64 -16.04 38.75 -7.05
C LEU A 64 -15.07 39.78 -6.44
N ARG A 65 -13.77 39.68 -6.73
CA ARG A 65 -12.76 40.66 -6.24
C ARG A 65 -12.83 42.00 -6.94
N LYS A 66 -13.15 42.02 -8.25
CA LYS A 66 -13.17 43.24 -9.06
C LYS A 66 -14.49 44.02 -8.94
N THR A 67 -15.60 43.35 -8.59
CA THR A 67 -16.91 43.98 -8.51
C THR A 67 -17.20 44.36 -7.07
N PRO A 68 -17.55 45.62 -6.80
CA PRO A 68 -17.85 46.06 -5.45
C PRO A 68 -19.13 45.39 -4.92
N PRO A 69 -19.25 45.18 -3.59
CA PRO A 69 -20.41 44.52 -2.97
C PRO A 69 -21.74 45.22 -3.29
N SER A 70 -21.72 46.56 -3.47
CA SER A 70 -22.90 47.33 -3.87
C SER A 70 -23.46 46.99 -5.26
N GLN A 71 -22.64 46.38 -6.13
CA GLN A 71 -23.05 45.91 -7.47
C GLN A 71 -23.34 44.41 -7.52
N MET A 72 -22.71 43.61 -6.66
CA MET A 72 -22.85 42.17 -6.68
C MET A 72 -24.02 41.67 -5.81
N GLY A 73 -24.36 42.47 -4.76
CA GLY A 73 -25.29 42.01 -3.72
C GLY A 73 -24.65 40.97 -2.80
N ASP A 74 -25.48 40.25 -2.06
CA ASP A 74 -25.02 39.15 -1.23
C ASP A 74 -24.66 37.93 -2.10
N CYS A 75 -23.41 37.58 -2.10
CA CYS A 75 -22.83 36.43 -2.80
C CYS A 75 -21.88 35.63 -1.87
N ALA A 76 -22.13 35.67 -0.55
CA ALA A 76 -21.31 34.97 0.44
C ALA A 76 -21.30 33.45 0.19
N PHE A 77 -22.47 32.86 -0.12
CA PHE A 77 -22.60 31.45 -0.42
C PHE A 77 -21.85 31.07 -1.70
N GLU A 78 -22.06 31.81 -2.79
CA GLU A 78 -21.39 31.55 -4.07
C GLU A 78 -19.87 31.68 -3.94
N LYS A 79 -19.40 32.68 -3.16
CA LYS A 79 -17.97 32.83 -2.84
C LYS A 79 -17.43 31.63 -2.07
N ALA A 80 -18.15 31.16 -1.07
CA ALA A 80 -17.77 29.98 -0.28
C ALA A 80 -17.73 28.73 -1.17
N TYR A 81 -18.72 28.55 -2.02
CA TYR A 81 -18.77 27.43 -2.97
C TYR A 81 -17.59 27.43 -3.96
N ILE A 82 -17.27 28.60 -4.53
CA ILE A 82 -16.11 28.75 -5.42
C ILE A 82 -14.81 28.38 -4.70
N LEU A 83 -14.62 28.87 -3.48
CA LEU A 83 -13.43 28.58 -2.67
C LEU A 83 -13.35 27.08 -2.33
N TYR A 84 -14.48 26.45 -2.02
CA TYR A 84 -14.58 24.99 -1.82
C TYR A 84 -14.15 24.20 -3.06
N ARG A 85 -14.58 24.62 -4.27
CA ARG A 85 -14.20 23.98 -5.54
C ARG A 85 -12.73 24.21 -5.89
N LEU A 86 -12.11 25.29 -5.40
CA LEU A 86 -10.68 25.59 -5.52
C LEU A 86 -9.83 24.96 -4.41
N GLU A 87 -10.38 24.08 -3.60
CA GLU A 87 -9.72 23.39 -2.47
C GLU A 87 -9.16 24.36 -1.39
N ARG A 88 -9.73 25.56 -1.30
CA ARG A 88 -9.40 26.56 -0.28
C ARG A 88 -10.40 26.47 0.87
N ASN A 89 -10.36 25.35 1.60
CA ASN A 89 -11.39 24.99 2.56
C ASN A 89 -11.50 25.94 3.75
N ASP A 90 -10.39 26.45 4.28
CA ASP A 90 -10.39 27.39 5.40
C ASP A 90 -11.01 28.74 4.99
N ASP A 91 -10.62 29.26 3.83
CA ASP A 91 -11.18 30.50 3.29
C ASP A 91 -12.69 30.35 2.96
N ALA A 92 -13.10 29.17 2.50
CA ALA A 92 -14.50 28.85 2.23
C ALA A 92 -15.33 28.84 3.54
N LEU A 93 -14.79 28.25 4.59
CA LEU A 93 -15.43 28.23 5.90
C LEU A 93 -15.57 29.65 6.49
N GLU A 94 -14.55 30.48 6.33
CA GLU A 94 -14.60 31.88 6.72
C GLU A 94 -15.67 32.67 5.94
N ALA A 95 -15.78 32.43 4.63
CA ALA A 95 -16.82 33.07 3.81
C ALA A 95 -18.24 32.64 4.23
N LEU A 96 -18.45 31.42 4.74
CA LEU A 96 -19.75 30.95 5.25
C LEU A 96 -20.18 31.61 6.58
N ILE A 97 -19.29 32.31 7.28
CA ILE A 97 -19.64 33.03 8.50
C ILE A 97 -20.64 34.17 8.19
N ALA A 98 -20.54 34.74 6.99
CA ALA A 98 -21.43 35.81 6.54
C ALA A 98 -22.80 35.32 6.06
N CYS A 99 -22.98 34.00 5.83
CA CYS A 99 -24.24 33.43 5.41
C CYS A 99 -25.22 33.30 6.59
N ASP A 100 -26.52 33.37 6.27
CA ASP A 100 -27.56 33.11 7.27
C ASP A 100 -27.46 31.70 7.81
N LYS A 101 -27.57 31.55 9.12
CA LYS A 101 -27.56 30.23 9.79
C LYS A 101 -28.78 29.37 9.46
N SER A 102 -29.87 29.96 8.96
CA SER A 102 -31.06 29.26 8.52
C SER A 102 -30.98 28.76 7.07
N ASP A 103 -29.97 29.15 6.29
CA ASP A 103 -29.78 28.66 4.92
C ASP A 103 -29.26 27.23 4.93
N HIS A 104 -30.13 26.26 4.59
CA HIS A 104 -29.80 24.84 4.55
C HIS A 104 -28.66 24.52 3.59
N ARG A 105 -28.53 25.23 2.46
CA ARG A 105 -27.42 25.07 1.50
C ARG A 105 -26.09 25.47 2.11
N ALA A 106 -26.08 26.56 2.89
CA ALA A 106 -24.88 27.01 3.60
C ALA A 106 -24.50 26.03 4.73
N GLN A 107 -25.48 25.44 5.41
CA GLN A 107 -25.25 24.39 6.42
C GLN A 107 -24.67 23.14 5.78
N GLU A 108 -25.21 22.70 4.66
CA GLU A 108 -24.71 21.52 3.94
C GLU A 108 -23.28 21.71 3.45
N LEU A 109 -22.98 22.86 2.82
CA LEU A 109 -21.63 23.19 2.40
C LEU A 109 -20.66 23.27 3.60
N ARG A 110 -21.13 23.77 4.73
CA ARG A 110 -20.35 23.80 5.99
C ARG A 110 -20.02 22.39 6.48
N ALA A 111 -21.00 21.49 6.45
CA ALA A 111 -20.78 20.09 6.84
C ALA A 111 -19.77 19.39 5.91
N GLN A 112 -19.86 19.63 4.60
CA GLN A 112 -18.88 19.12 3.62
C GLN A 112 -17.48 19.70 3.85
N LEU A 113 -17.36 20.98 4.19
CA LEU A 113 -16.09 21.61 4.55
C LEU A 113 -15.51 21.03 5.84
N TYR A 114 -16.33 20.81 6.87
CA TYR A 114 -15.89 20.14 8.09
C TYR A 114 -15.38 18.74 7.81
N TYR A 115 -16.04 17.99 6.91
CA TYR A 115 -15.56 16.68 6.46
C TYR A 115 -14.16 16.77 5.80
N ARG A 116 -13.94 17.74 4.92
CA ARG A 116 -12.63 17.94 4.26
C ARG A 116 -11.52 18.42 5.21
N LEU A 117 -11.90 19.11 6.29
CA LEU A 117 -11.00 19.60 7.33
C LEU A 117 -10.80 18.59 8.48
N ASP A 118 -11.25 17.34 8.31
CA ASP A 118 -11.17 16.26 9.30
C ASP A 118 -11.93 16.56 10.62
N ARG A 119 -12.88 17.50 10.60
CA ARG A 119 -13.76 17.87 11.73
C ARG A 119 -15.06 17.05 11.68
N PHE A 120 -14.93 15.72 11.76
CA PHE A 120 -16.03 14.79 11.47
C PHE A 120 -17.19 14.87 12.48
N GLN A 121 -16.92 15.16 13.75
CA GLN A 121 -17.98 15.28 14.75
C GLN A 121 -18.93 16.45 14.46
N GLU A 122 -18.36 17.60 14.10
CA GLU A 122 -19.12 18.79 13.74
C GLU A 122 -19.91 18.59 12.43
N ALA A 123 -19.31 17.90 11.46
CA ALA A 123 -20.00 17.50 10.25
C ALA A 123 -21.19 16.57 10.53
N LEU A 124 -21.00 15.59 11.44
CA LEU A 124 -22.04 14.66 11.85
C LEU A 124 -23.25 15.36 12.47
N GLU A 125 -23.01 16.34 13.35
CA GLU A 125 -24.08 17.09 14.01
C GLU A 125 -24.94 17.83 12.99
N ILE A 126 -24.31 18.51 12.03
CA ILE A 126 -25.04 19.26 11.00
C ILE A 126 -25.82 18.33 10.06
N PHE A 127 -25.21 17.25 9.55
CA PHE A 127 -25.94 16.31 8.70
C PHE A 127 -27.10 15.64 9.45
N ARG A 128 -26.91 15.32 10.72
CA ARG A 128 -27.98 14.75 11.57
C ARG A 128 -29.13 15.71 11.79
N ASP A 129 -28.82 17.00 11.97
CA ASP A 129 -29.82 18.06 12.11
C ASP A 129 -30.60 18.27 10.80
N LEU A 130 -29.90 18.36 9.67
CA LEU A 130 -30.50 18.47 8.35
C LEU A 130 -31.44 17.31 8.03
N LEU A 131 -30.99 16.07 8.26
CA LEU A 131 -31.80 14.86 7.99
C LEU A 131 -33.02 14.73 8.91
N ARG A 132 -33.02 15.35 10.11
CA ARG A 132 -34.16 15.34 11.02
C ARG A 132 -35.18 16.41 10.73
N ASN A 133 -34.73 17.60 10.38
CA ASN A 133 -35.54 18.81 10.36
C ASN A 133 -35.89 19.31 8.97
N HIS A 134 -35.21 18.78 7.95
CA HIS A 134 -35.41 19.22 6.56
C HIS A 134 -35.46 18.01 5.64
N SER A 135 -36.51 17.94 4.81
CA SER A 135 -36.64 16.88 3.80
C SER A 135 -36.91 17.52 2.45
N ASP A 136 -36.09 17.16 1.46
CA ASP A 136 -36.21 17.58 0.07
C ASP A 136 -35.66 16.49 -0.89
N SER A 137 -35.52 16.82 -2.17
CA SER A 137 -35.00 15.89 -3.18
C SER A 137 -33.52 15.50 -2.99
N TYR A 138 -32.79 16.11 -2.05
CA TYR A 138 -31.37 15.86 -1.78
C TYR A 138 -31.13 15.01 -0.52
N ASP A 139 -32.20 14.39 0.02
CA ASP A 139 -32.07 13.58 1.24
C ASP A 139 -31.16 12.37 1.05
N ASP A 140 -31.13 11.79 -0.14
CA ASP A 140 -30.29 10.62 -0.42
C ASP A 140 -28.79 10.99 -0.47
N GLU A 141 -28.44 12.13 -1.05
CA GLU A 141 -27.07 12.66 -1.01
C GLU A 141 -26.65 13.03 0.39
N ARG A 142 -27.56 13.60 1.21
CA ARG A 142 -27.29 13.88 2.63
C ARG A 142 -27.07 12.61 3.43
N LYS A 143 -27.88 11.56 3.19
CA LYS A 143 -27.66 10.23 3.80
C LYS A 143 -26.31 9.65 3.39
N ALA A 144 -25.94 9.72 2.12
CA ALA A 144 -24.65 9.27 1.62
C ALA A 144 -23.49 10.02 2.31
N ASN A 145 -23.57 11.37 2.40
CA ASN A 145 -22.59 12.20 3.08
C ASN A 145 -22.53 11.90 4.59
N TYR A 146 -23.68 11.70 5.25
CA TYR A 146 -23.75 11.29 6.64
C TYR A 146 -23.02 9.95 6.87
N LEU A 147 -23.27 8.95 6.04
CA LEU A 147 -22.60 7.64 6.12
C LEU A 147 -21.10 7.75 5.88
N ALA A 148 -20.66 8.64 4.98
CA ALA A 148 -19.24 8.92 4.79
C ALA A 148 -18.57 9.47 6.06
N VAL A 149 -19.25 10.39 6.77
CA VAL A 149 -18.77 10.91 8.07
C VAL A 149 -18.72 9.80 9.12
N VAL A 150 -19.75 8.95 9.19
CA VAL A 150 -19.79 7.82 10.13
C VAL A 150 -18.62 6.85 9.88
N ALA A 151 -18.30 6.56 8.61
CA ALA A 151 -17.17 5.71 8.26
C ALA A 151 -15.82 6.30 8.72
N GLN A 152 -15.64 7.63 8.65
CA GLN A 152 -14.42 8.28 9.14
C GLN A 152 -14.35 8.27 10.68
N LEU A 153 -15.46 8.43 11.37
CA LEU A 153 -15.51 8.32 12.84
C LEU A 153 -15.19 6.90 13.31
N GLU A 154 -15.70 5.88 12.62
CA GLU A 154 -15.36 4.48 12.90
C GLU A 154 -13.85 4.24 12.74
N ALA A 155 -13.23 4.84 11.70
CA ALA A 155 -11.78 4.80 11.50
C ALA A 155 -10.97 5.48 12.63
N MET A 156 -11.59 6.41 13.36
CA MET A 156 -11.03 7.02 14.56
C MET A 156 -11.32 6.21 15.84
N GLY A 157 -12.04 5.10 15.74
CA GLY A 157 -12.46 4.26 16.87
C GLY A 157 -13.71 4.76 17.58
N ILE A 158 -14.41 5.76 17.04
CA ILE A 158 -15.65 6.32 17.59
C ILE A 158 -16.82 5.59 16.93
N LYS A 159 -17.36 4.58 17.61
CA LYS A 159 -18.48 3.79 17.09
C LYS A 159 -19.76 4.61 17.04
N GLN A 160 -20.39 4.64 15.88
CA GLN A 160 -21.69 5.23 15.66
C GLN A 160 -22.66 4.16 15.14
N GLN A 161 -23.86 4.11 15.74
CA GLN A 161 -24.93 3.27 15.20
C GLN A 161 -25.52 3.94 13.96
N SER A 162 -25.37 3.32 12.82
CA SER A 162 -26.06 3.69 11.59
C SER A 162 -27.09 2.60 11.28
N SER A 163 -28.36 2.93 11.43
CA SER A 163 -29.49 2.07 11.09
C SER A 163 -30.22 2.57 9.85
N THR A 164 -29.50 3.07 8.86
CA THR A 164 -30.12 3.55 7.62
C THR A 164 -30.17 2.44 6.60
N ASP A 165 -31.36 2.12 6.11
CA ASP A 165 -31.51 1.33 4.91
C ASP A 165 -30.84 2.09 3.76
N SER A 166 -29.93 1.41 3.09
CA SER A 166 -29.14 2.02 2.01
C SER A 166 -29.85 1.76 0.68
N GLU A 167 -30.33 2.83 0.05
CA GLU A 167 -31.13 2.78 -1.19
C GLU A 167 -30.30 3.09 -2.43
N THR A 168 -29.27 3.95 -2.31
CA THR A 168 -28.39 4.32 -3.43
C THR A 168 -27.04 3.60 -3.38
N PHE A 169 -26.33 3.57 -4.50
CA PHE A 169 -25.02 2.92 -4.59
C PHE A 169 -23.95 3.64 -3.75
N GLU A 170 -24.04 4.97 -3.58
CA GLU A 170 -23.16 5.77 -2.73
C GLU A 170 -23.37 5.43 -1.24
N GLN A 171 -24.64 5.27 -0.83
CA GLN A 171 -24.97 4.88 0.54
C GLN A 171 -24.42 3.49 0.85
N LEU A 172 -24.58 2.52 -0.07
CA LEU A 172 -24.03 1.17 0.04
C LEU A 172 -22.50 1.20 0.11
N TYR A 173 -21.85 2.03 -0.71
CA TYR A 173 -20.41 2.21 -0.69
C TYR A 173 -19.91 2.76 0.66
N ASN A 174 -20.54 3.83 1.16
CA ASN A 174 -20.15 4.44 2.43
C ASN A 174 -20.43 3.52 3.63
N SER A 175 -21.52 2.76 3.59
CA SER A 175 -21.80 1.69 4.56
C SER A 175 -20.72 0.59 4.51
N ALA A 176 -20.28 0.20 3.31
CA ALA A 176 -19.17 -0.74 3.18
C ALA A 176 -17.87 -0.17 3.73
N CYS A 177 -17.59 1.12 3.54
CA CYS A 177 -16.43 1.78 4.14
C CYS A 177 -16.46 1.73 5.68
N GLN A 178 -17.62 1.95 6.30
CA GLN A 178 -17.80 1.79 7.75
C GLN A 178 -17.50 0.35 8.20
N LEU A 179 -18.05 -0.64 7.48
CA LEU A 179 -17.81 -2.07 7.79
C LEU A 179 -16.34 -2.46 7.65
N ILE A 180 -15.61 -1.88 6.69
CA ILE A 180 -14.17 -2.08 6.52
C ILE A 180 -13.40 -1.59 7.74
N GLU A 181 -13.72 -0.40 8.24
CA GLU A 181 -13.07 0.16 9.42
C GLU A 181 -13.44 -0.63 10.71
N ALA A 182 -14.65 -1.16 10.78
CA ALA A 182 -15.08 -2.07 11.85
C ALA A 182 -14.47 -3.49 11.75
N GLY A 183 -13.76 -3.81 10.65
CA GLY A 183 -13.14 -5.11 10.41
C GLY A 183 -14.07 -6.19 9.82
N ASN A 184 -15.32 -5.85 9.47
CA ASN A 184 -16.31 -6.78 8.91
C ASN A 184 -16.18 -6.91 7.38
N TYR A 185 -15.06 -7.45 6.91
CA TYR A 185 -14.71 -7.47 5.49
C TYR A 185 -15.67 -8.27 4.60
N GLU A 186 -16.28 -9.35 5.11
CA GLU A 186 -17.20 -10.18 4.32
C GLU A 186 -18.52 -9.44 4.02
N LEU A 187 -19.08 -8.73 5.01
CA LEU A 187 -20.26 -7.90 4.82
C LEU A 187 -19.95 -6.69 3.93
N ALA A 188 -18.78 -6.08 4.12
CA ALA A 188 -18.32 -4.99 3.28
C ALA A 188 -18.21 -5.42 1.80
N LEU A 189 -17.69 -6.63 1.53
CA LEU A 189 -17.61 -7.16 0.18
C LEU A 189 -18.99 -7.31 -0.47
N LYS A 190 -19.97 -7.85 0.28
CA LYS A 190 -21.35 -7.99 -0.20
C LYS A 190 -22.01 -6.63 -0.54
N ASN A 191 -21.79 -5.62 0.32
CA ASN A 191 -22.32 -4.27 0.08
C ASN A 191 -21.64 -3.62 -1.13
N LEU A 192 -20.32 -3.82 -1.31
CA LEU A 192 -19.62 -3.33 -2.49
C LEU A 192 -20.06 -4.02 -3.78
N ASP A 193 -20.30 -5.34 -3.78
CA ASP A 193 -20.81 -6.05 -4.94
C ASP A 193 -22.21 -5.55 -5.32
N LYS A 194 -23.08 -5.27 -4.35
CA LYS A 194 -24.39 -4.65 -4.58
C LYS A 194 -24.26 -3.21 -5.09
N SER A 195 -23.39 -2.41 -4.48
CA SER A 195 -23.14 -1.03 -4.91
C SER A 195 -22.65 -0.97 -6.35
N ILE A 196 -21.72 -1.84 -6.76
CA ILE A 196 -21.22 -1.92 -8.14
C ILE A 196 -22.34 -2.30 -9.12
N ALA A 197 -23.18 -3.28 -8.76
CA ALA A 197 -24.30 -3.69 -9.62
C ALA A 197 -25.32 -2.55 -9.79
N LEU A 198 -25.71 -1.90 -8.69
CA LEU A 198 -26.66 -0.79 -8.71
C LEU A 198 -26.10 0.43 -9.43
N CYS A 199 -24.84 0.78 -9.20
CA CYS A 199 -24.17 1.89 -9.89
C CYS A 199 -24.16 1.69 -11.41
N ARG A 200 -23.84 0.48 -11.88
CA ARG A 200 -23.86 0.15 -13.31
C ARG A 200 -25.26 0.26 -13.90
N GLU A 201 -26.27 -0.23 -13.19
CA GLU A 201 -27.68 -0.13 -13.60
C GLU A 201 -28.11 1.34 -13.72
N THR A 202 -27.92 2.13 -12.67
CA THR A 202 -28.29 3.55 -12.62
C THR A 202 -27.62 4.37 -13.73
N LEU A 203 -26.29 4.25 -13.88
CA LEU A 203 -25.55 5.01 -14.90
C LEU A 203 -25.91 4.58 -16.33
N SER A 204 -26.23 3.29 -16.53
CA SER A 204 -26.72 2.80 -17.84
C SER A 204 -28.13 3.33 -18.18
N GLU A 205 -29.00 3.47 -17.16
CA GLU A 205 -30.33 4.09 -17.31
C GLU A 205 -30.23 5.59 -17.61
N GLU A 206 -29.23 6.28 -17.06
CA GLU A 206 -28.92 7.68 -17.34
C GLU A 206 -28.35 7.89 -18.76
N GLY A 207 -27.97 6.81 -19.44
CA GLY A 207 -27.48 6.84 -20.81
C GLY A 207 -26.01 7.21 -20.98
N LEU A 208 -25.20 7.04 -19.93
CA LEU A 208 -23.74 7.18 -20.02
C LEU A 208 -23.16 6.08 -20.92
N ASP A 209 -22.05 6.37 -21.59
CA ASP A 209 -21.34 5.37 -22.36
C ASP A 209 -20.55 4.40 -21.44
N GLU A 210 -20.14 3.25 -22.00
CA GLU A 210 -19.48 2.20 -21.20
C GLU A 210 -18.14 2.65 -20.63
N GLU A 211 -17.45 3.58 -21.27
CA GLU A 211 -16.16 4.12 -20.81
C GLU A 211 -16.37 5.04 -19.60
N GLU A 212 -17.39 5.88 -19.63
CA GLU A 212 -17.81 6.75 -18.52
C GLU A 212 -18.29 5.93 -17.32
N VAL A 213 -19.09 4.88 -17.56
CA VAL A 213 -19.56 3.95 -16.50
C VAL A 213 -18.39 3.23 -15.82
N GLU A 214 -17.43 2.71 -16.58
CA GLU A 214 -16.25 2.04 -16.02
C GLU A 214 -15.34 3.02 -15.24
N ASP A 215 -15.26 4.29 -15.62
CA ASP A 215 -14.50 5.30 -14.90
C ASP A 215 -15.14 5.60 -13.53
N GLU A 216 -16.46 5.77 -13.47
CA GLU A 216 -17.20 5.96 -12.21
C GLU A 216 -17.12 4.71 -11.30
N LEU A 217 -17.24 3.51 -11.89
CA LEU A 217 -17.08 2.25 -11.14
C LEU A 217 -15.67 2.04 -10.57
N ALA A 218 -14.66 2.73 -11.08
CA ALA A 218 -13.28 2.51 -10.68
C ALA A 218 -13.06 2.74 -9.17
N VAL A 219 -13.75 3.71 -8.55
CA VAL A 219 -13.70 3.99 -7.11
C VAL A 219 -14.18 2.78 -6.31
N LEU A 220 -15.35 2.22 -6.69
CA LEU A 220 -15.98 1.08 -6.03
C LEU A 220 -15.11 -0.19 -6.19
N CYS A 221 -14.59 -0.40 -7.39
CA CYS A 221 -13.74 -1.54 -7.72
C CYS A 221 -12.39 -1.52 -7.00
N VAL A 222 -11.78 -0.34 -6.81
CA VAL A 222 -10.54 -0.21 -6.02
C VAL A 222 -10.79 -0.58 -4.56
N GLN A 223 -11.92 -0.15 -4.00
CA GLN A 223 -12.30 -0.48 -2.63
C GLN A 223 -12.60 -1.97 -2.48
N ARG A 224 -13.31 -2.58 -3.46
CA ARG A 224 -13.53 -4.02 -3.52
C ARG A 224 -12.22 -4.81 -3.54
N ALA A 225 -11.26 -4.39 -4.36
CA ALA A 225 -9.93 -5.00 -4.41
C ALA A 225 -9.18 -4.89 -3.07
N TYR A 226 -9.34 -3.76 -2.35
CA TYR A 226 -8.79 -3.59 -1.01
C TYR A 226 -9.39 -4.58 -0.01
N VAL A 227 -10.71 -4.78 -0.04
CA VAL A 227 -11.39 -5.75 0.82
C VAL A 227 -10.94 -7.18 0.52
N LEU A 228 -10.81 -7.57 -0.75
CA LEU A 228 -10.25 -8.86 -1.15
C LEU A 228 -8.83 -9.06 -0.61
N HIS A 229 -8.02 -8.00 -0.66
CA HIS A 229 -6.67 -8.03 -0.08
C HIS A 229 -6.69 -8.26 1.43
N LYS A 230 -7.62 -7.61 2.17
CA LYS A 230 -7.80 -7.80 3.62
C LYS A 230 -8.31 -9.19 3.99
N LEU A 231 -9.15 -9.80 3.17
CA LEU A 231 -9.62 -11.18 3.31
C LEU A 231 -8.54 -12.24 2.98
N GLY A 232 -7.33 -11.83 2.62
CA GLY A 232 -6.24 -12.73 2.24
C GLY A 232 -6.28 -13.22 0.79
N ARG A 233 -7.29 -12.84 -0.01
CA ARG A 233 -7.44 -13.17 -1.45
C ARG A 233 -6.53 -12.27 -2.30
N ARG A 234 -5.25 -12.30 -1.98
CA ARG A 234 -4.25 -11.35 -2.49
C ARG A 234 -4.07 -11.41 -4.01
N ASN A 235 -4.11 -12.61 -4.60
CA ASN A 235 -3.89 -12.76 -6.04
C ASN A 235 -5.03 -12.13 -6.84
N GLU A 236 -6.26 -12.34 -6.43
CA GLU A 236 -7.45 -11.73 -7.04
C GLU A 236 -7.42 -10.20 -6.89
N ALA A 237 -7.04 -9.69 -5.71
CA ALA A 237 -6.89 -8.27 -5.50
C ALA A 237 -5.84 -7.65 -6.44
N ILE A 238 -4.68 -8.29 -6.62
CA ILE A 238 -3.62 -7.81 -7.52
C ILE A 238 -4.09 -7.82 -8.98
N GLU A 239 -4.82 -8.84 -9.38
CA GLU A 239 -5.37 -8.95 -10.74
C GLU A 239 -6.38 -7.83 -11.02
N LEU A 240 -7.30 -7.60 -10.08
CA LEU A 240 -8.28 -6.52 -10.18
C LEU A 240 -7.60 -5.13 -10.19
N TYR A 241 -6.61 -4.89 -9.32
CA TYR A 241 -5.82 -3.64 -9.37
C TYR A 241 -5.11 -3.43 -10.71
N ARG A 242 -4.60 -4.49 -11.33
CA ARG A 242 -3.94 -4.39 -12.65
C ARG A 242 -4.92 -4.11 -13.78
N THR A 243 -6.09 -4.72 -13.73
CA THR A 243 -7.18 -4.46 -14.68
C THR A 243 -7.60 -2.99 -14.61
N LEU A 244 -7.86 -2.48 -13.39
CA LEU A 244 -8.20 -1.08 -13.16
C LEU A 244 -7.06 -0.12 -13.55
N GLN A 245 -5.79 -0.51 -13.37
CA GLN A 245 -4.68 0.30 -13.86
C GLN A 245 -4.60 0.33 -15.39
N ALA A 246 -5.04 -0.72 -16.06
CA ALA A 246 -5.02 -0.82 -17.51
C ALA A 246 -6.18 -0.04 -18.16
N SER A 247 -7.34 0.10 -17.50
CA SER A 247 -8.46 0.96 -17.96
C SER A 247 -8.10 2.45 -17.93
N GLY A 248 -7.18 2.85 -17.02
CA GLY A 248 -6.69 4.23 -16.98
C GLY A 248 -7.70 5.23 -16.43
N PRO A 249 -8.15 5.07 -15.17
CA PRO A 249 -9.15 5.93 -14.57
C PRO A 249 -8.73 7.41 -14.60
N SER A 250 -9.69 8.31 -14.72
CA SER A 250 -9.48 9.75 -14.81
C SER A 250 -9.24 10.40 -13.45
N ASP A 251 -9.82 9.85 -12.37
CA ASP A 251 -9.71 10.41 -11.02
C ASP A 251 -8.32 10.20 -10.41
N ILE A 252 -7.69 11.31 -10.04
CA ILE A 252 -6.37 11.33 -9.37
C ILE A 252 -6.41 10.54 -8.04
N GLY A 253 -7.49 10.63 -7.27
CA GLY A 253 -7.65 9.89 -6.01
C GLY A 253 -7.62 8.39 -6.23
N VAL A 254 -8.30 7.91 -7.27
CA VAL A 254 -8.31 6.50 -7.69
C VAL A 254 -6.92 6.07 -8.14
N ILE A 255 -6.27 6.84 -9.02
CA ILE A 255 -4.92 6.53 -9.53
C ILE A 255 -3.92 6.36 -8.39
N VAL A 256 -3.93 7.32 -7.44
CA VAL A 256 -3.00 7.31 -6.30
C VAL A 256 -3.29 6.14 -5.36
N THR A 257 -4.57 5.91 -5.03
CA THR A 257 -4.99 4.81 -4.16
C THR A 257 -4.63 3.45 -4.78
N LEU A 258 -4.86 3.30 -6.08
CA LEU A 258 -4.52 2.10 -6.84
C LEU A 258 -3.00 1.83 -6.81
N ALA A 259 -2.19 2.85 -7.08
CA ALA A 259 -0.74 2.75 -7.04
C ALA A 259 -0.23 2.37 -5.64
N ASN A 260 -0.80 2.97 -4.59
CA ASN A 260 -0.48 2.70 -3.20
C ASN A 260 -0.85 1.27 -2.78
N ASN A 261 -2.08 0.85 -3.08
CA ASN A 261 -2.59 -0.46 -2.69
C ASN A 261 -1.88 -1.58 -3.46
N LEU A 262 -1.61 -1.37 -4.74
CA LEU A 262 -0.84 -2.32 -5.53
C LEU A 262 0.61 -2.43 -5.03
N ALA A 263 1.25 -1.32 -4.64
CA ALA A 263 2.57 -1.34 -4.02
C ALA A 263 2.57 -2.15 -2.72
N GLY A 264 1.56 -1.98 -1.86
CA GLY A 264 1.39 -2.75 -0.62
C GLY A 264 1.06 -4.23 -0.86
N ALA A 265 0.33 -4.54 -1.94
CA ALA A 265 -0.01 -5.92 -2.30
C ALA A 265 1.16 -6.67 -2.96
N MET A 266 2.17 -6.01 -3.49
CA MET A 266 3.32 -6.65 -4.12
C MET A 266 4.21 -7.34 -3.08
N LYS A 267 4.85 -8.45 -3.48
CA LYS A 267 5.86 -9.14 -2.67
C LYS A 267 7.19 -8.38 -2.74
N GLU A 268 8.09 -8.67 -1.80
CA GLU A 268 9.44 -8.08 -1.74
C GLU A 268 10.23 -8.17 -3.06
N GLN A 269 9.96 -9.18 -3.88
CA GLN A 269 10.58 -9.33 -5.20
C GLN A 269 10.25 -8.19 -6.18
N SER A 270 9.24 -7.39 -5.90
CA SER A 270 8.74 -6.30 -6.75
C SER A 270 8.94 -4.90 -6.12
N ILE A 271 9.84 -4.76 -5.13
CA ILE A 271 10.09 -3.48 -4.42
C ILE A 271 10.45 -2.34 -5.40
N ALA A 272 11.20 -2.63 -6.46
CA ALA A 272 11.56 -1.64 -7.46
C ALA A 272 10.32 -1.10 -8.21
N ASP A 273 9.33 -1.95 -8.49
CA ASP A 273 8.07 -1.55 -9.11
C ASP A 273 7.20 -0.75 -8.14
N ALA A 274 7.09 -1.20 -6.90
CA ALA A 274 6.39 -0.47 -5.83
C ALA A 274 6.96 0.94 -5.67
N ARG A 275 8.29 1.07 -5.64
CA ARG A 275 8.96 2.38 -5.56
C ARG A 275 8.65 3.29 -6.75
N ARG A 276 8.62 2.75 -7.98
CA ARG A 276 8.28 3.53 -9.18
C ARG A 276 6.84 4.03 -9.13
N LYS A 277 5.90 3.16 -8.75
CA LYS A 277 4.47 3.49 -8.63
C LYS A 277 4.22 4.57 -7.57
N LEU A 278 4.77 4.41 -6.37
CA LEU A 278 4.62 5.41 -5.30
C LEU A 278 5.28 6.75 -5.66
N LYS A 279 6.45 6.72 -6.30
CA LYS A 279 7.09 7.95 -6.77
C LYS A 279 6.23 8.67 -7.81
N SER A 280 5.61 7.95 -8.75
CA SER A 280 4.70 8.54 -9.74
C SER A 280 3.45 9.11 -9.06
N ALA A 281 2.86 8.39 -8.09
CA ALA A 281 1.69 8.85 -7.34
C ALA A 281 1.98 10.15 -6.54
N LEU A 282 3.18 10.27 -5.95
CA LEU A 282 3.58 11.47 -5.21
C LEU A 282 3.79 12.73 -6.09
N GLN A 283 3.93 12.55 -7.40
CA GLN A 283 4.08 13.66 -8.37
C GLN A 283 2.74 14.24 -8.83
N LEU A 284 1.63 13.54 -8.55
CA LEU A 284 0.28 13.99 -8.89
C LEU A 284 -0.20 15.07 -7.91
N ASP A 285 -1.26 15.79 -8.28
CA ASP A 285 -1.83 16.83 -7.42
C ASP A 285 -2.43 16.21 -6.15
N GLN A 286 -1.74 16.43 -5.03
CA GLN A 286 -2.13 15.86 -3.74
C GLN A 286 -3.26 16.64 -3.05
N LYS A 287 -3.68 17.78 -3.57
CA LYS A 287 -4.78 18.59 -2.99
C LYS A 287 -6.11 17.85 -3.04
N LYS A 288 -6.30 17.01 -4.06
CA LYS A 288 -7.51 16.17 -4.22
C LYS A 288 -7.57 14.97 -3.29
N LEU A 289 -6.49 14.67 -2.57
CA LEU A 289 -6.43 13.55 -1.62
C LEU A 289 -6.86 13.99 -0.22
N SER A 290 -7.55 13.10 0.50
CA SER A 290 -7.79 13.29 1.93
C SER A 290 -6.47 13.32 2.71
N THR A 291 -6.48 13.96 3.87
CA THR A 291 -5.33 14.01 4.78
C THR A 291 -4.82 12.61 5.14
N ARG A 292 -5.74 11.68 5.37
CA ARG A 292 -5.43 10.27 5.64
C ARG A 292 -4.73 9.59 4.45
N GLN A 293 -5.24 9.78 3.24
CA GLN A 293 -4.63 9.20 2.02
C GLN A 293 -3.21 9.76 1.79
N ARG A 294 -3.01 11.07 1.93
CA ARG A 294 -1.69 11.70 1.82
C ARG A 294 -0.71 11.15 2.85
N ARG A 295 -1.13 11.04 4.11
CA ARG A 295 -0.31 10.49 5.18
C ARG A 295 0.10 9.05 4.89
N ILE A 296 -0.84 8.18 4.48
CA ILE A 296 -0.57 6.76 4.17
C ILE A 296 0.36 6.64 2.96
N LEU A 297 0.15 7.43 1.91
CA LEU A 297 1.00 7.44 0.73
C LEU A 297 2.46 7.81 1.07
N MET A 298 2.66 8.87 1.85
CA MET A 298 4.00 9.31 2.29
C MET A 298 4.64 8.28 3.21
N LEU A 299 3.87 7.67 4.12
CA LEU A 299 4.33 6.61 5.01
C LEU A 299 4.78 5.38 4.23
N ASN A 300 3.97 4.91 3.29
CA ASN A 300 4.29 3.75 2.45
C ASN A 300 5.50 4.02 1.54
N ASN A 301 5.67 5.25 1.06
CA ASN A 301 6.87 5.64 0.32
C ASN A 301 8.13 5.54 1.22
N ALA A 302 8.07 6.05 2.44
CA ALA A 302 9.18 5.93 3.40
C ALA A 302 9.51 4.46 3.71
N LEU A 303 8.49 3.60 3.91
CA LEU A 303 8.65 2.16 4.11
C LEU A 303 9.29 1.47 2.91
N VAL A 304 8.85 1.75 1.69
CA VAL A 304 9.43 1.16 0.48
C VAL A 304 10.87 1.63 0.26
N LEU A 305 11.19 2.88 0.56
CA LEU A 305 12.56 3.39 0.53
C LEU A 305 13.43 2.71 1.59
N LEU A 306 12.91 2.49 2.80
CA LEU A 306 13.58 1.72 3.84
C LEU A 306 13.88 0.29 3.37
N HIS A 307 12.86 -0.43 2.85
CA HIS A 307 13.02 -1.80 2.36
C HIS A 307 13.95 -1.90 1.14
N SER A 308 13.99 -0.89 0.28
CA SER A 308 14.93 -0.82 -0.84
C SER A 308 16.34 -0.36 -0.45
N ASN A 309 16.62 -0.21 0.85
CA ASN A 309 17.89 0.24 1.43
C ASN A 309 18.35 1.62 0.91
N GLN A 310 17.40 2.49 0.59
CA GLN A 310 17.65 3.87 0.14
C GLN A 310 17.66 4.81 1.36
N ARG A 311 18.76 4.82 2.11
CA ARG A 311 18.86 5.46 3.45
C ARG A 311 18.58 6.96 3.41
N GLU A 312 19.28 7.72 2.57
CA GLU A 312 19.10 9.19 2.47
C GLU A 312 17.76 9.62 1.89
N PRO A 313 17.24 8.98 0.81
CA PRO A 313 15.88 9.23 0.35
C PRO A 313 14.82 8.90 1.40
N CYS A 314 15.00 7.82 2.20
CA CYS A 314 14.11 7.45 3.28
C CYS A 314 14.10 8.53 4.38
N ARG A 315 15.28 9.03 4.79
CA ARG A 315 15.38 10.12 5.78
C ARG A 315 14.63 11.37 5.34
N ARG A 316 14.86 11.80 4.08
CA ARG A 316 14.14 12.97 3.52
C ARG A 316 12.63 12.76 3.47
N ALA A 317 12.18 11.58 3.00
CA ALA A 317 10.75 11.26 2.96
C ALA A 317 10.12 11.25 4.37
N LEU A 318 10.87 10.81 5.37
CA LEU A 318 10.45 10.81 6.76
C LEU A 318 10.40 12.24 7.33
N ASP A 319 11.40 13.07 7.05
CA ASP A 319 11.42 14.50 7.45
C ASP A 319 10.22 15.25 6.84
N ASP A 320 9.90 15.00 5.57
CA ASP A 320 8.76 15.61 4.91
C ASP A 320 7.42 15.12 5.52
N LEU A 321 7.32 13.84 5.87
CA LEU A 321 6.16 13.28 6.57
C LEU A 321 5.97 13.90 7.96
N ILE A 322 7.06 14.05 8.73
CA ILE A 322 7.03 14.66 10.06
C ILE A 322 6.67 16.14 9.98
N LYS A 323 7.18 16.88 8.99
CA LYS A 323 6.81 18.29 8.77
C LYS A 323 5.33 18.46 8.45
N ALA A 324 4.77 17.54 7.66
CA ALA A 324 3.37 17.63 7.21
C ALA A 324 2.36 17.18 8.29
N PHE A 325 2.66 16.16 9.07
CA PHE A 325 1.69 15.48 9.95
C PHE A 325 2.17 15.35 11.40
N GLY A 326 3.35 15.86 11.71
CA GLY A 326 3.95 15.73 13.03
C GLY A 326 4.57 14.35 13.29
N VAL A 327 5.08 14.19 14.51
CA VAL A 327 5.68 12.92 14.96
C VAL A 327 4.56 11.97 15.38
N THR A 328 4.45 10.84 14.70
CA THR A 328 3.48 9.79 15.00
C THR A 328 4.20 8.51 15.44
N ARG A 329 3.44 7.54 15.97
CA ARG A 329 3.95 6.21 16.28
C ARG A 329 4.68 5.57 15.09
N ASP A 330 4.04 5.60 13.92
CA ASP A 330 4.58 4.97 12.71
C ASP A 330 5.89 5.63 12.26
N THR A 331 5.98 6.98 12.37
CA THR A 331 7.22 7.69 12.03
C THR A 331 8.36 7.33 12.96
N ARG A 332 8.10 7.19 14.28
CA ARG A 332 9.12 6.75 15.25
C ARG A 332 9.61 5.33 14.94
N LEU A 333 8.71 4.41 14.60
CA LEU A 333 9.08 3.03 14.24
C LEU A 333 9.95 2.98 12.98
N ILE A 334 9.61 3.76 11.95
CA ILE A 334 10.41 3.82 10.70
C ILE A 334 11.77 4.46 10.97
N GLU A 335 11.82 5.53 11.77
CA GLU A 335 13.06 6.21 12.11
C GLU A 335 13.98 5.30 12.94
N ALA A 336 13.42 4.58 13.92
CA ALA A 336 14.16 3.57 14.69
C ALA A 336 14.71 2.44 13.79
N ALA A 337 13.90 1.96 12.84
CA ALA A 337 14.33 0.97 11.87
C ALA A 337 15.43 1.50 10.93
N LEU A 338 15.38 2.77 10.55
CA LEU A 338 16.42 3.42 9.77
C LEU A 338 17.72 3.55 10.57
N CYS A 339 17.65 4.00 11.84
CA CYS A 339 18.79 4.07 12.75
C CYS A 339 19.40 2.68 12.99
N PHE A 340 18.56 1.65 13.14
CA PHE A 340 19.04 0.26 13.25
C PHE A 340 19.85 -0.16 12.02
N ARG A 341 19.38 0.15 10.80
CA ARG A 341 20.13 -0.14 9.57
C ARG A 341 21.40 0.69 9.39
N LEU A 342 21.52 1.80 10.12
CA LEU A 342 22.71 2.63 10.18
C LEU A 342 23.69 2.18 11.29
N ASN A 343 23.34 1.15 12.07
CA ASN A 343 24.01 0.67 13.27
C ASN A 343 24.05 1.71 14.42
N GLU A 344 23.12 2.67 14.42
CA GLU A 344 22.91 3.66 15.47
C GLU A 344 21.94 3.12 16.53
N PHE A 345 22.29 1.97 17.16
CA PHE A 345 21.38 1.24 18.05
C PHE A 345 20.90 2.07 19.25
N GLU A 346 21.79 2.83 19.88
CA GLU A 346 21.44 3.63 21.06
C GLU A 346 20.42 4.72 20.74
N LYS A 347 20.58 5.36 19.58
CA LYS A 347 19.63 6.35 19.11
C LYS A 347 18.25 5.73 18.83
N ALA A 348 18.26 4.55 18.17
CA ALA A 348 17.03 3.82 17.88
C ALA A 348 16.28 3.41 19.16
N ILE A 349 17.01 2.94 20.19
CA ILE A 349 16.45 2.56 21.48
C ILE A 349 15.83 3.77 22.20
N LYS A 350 16.54 4.90 22.26
CA LYS A 350 16.04 6.14 22.88
C LYS A 350 14.77 6.68 22.23
N MET A 351 14.64 6.58 20.90
CA MET A 351 13.48 7.07 20.18
C MET A 351 12.19 6.33 20.53
N LEU A 352 12.30 5.09 20.98
CA LEU A 352 11.16 4.25 21.32
C LEU A 352 10.81 4.27 22.83
N GLU A 353 11.56 4.99 23.64
CA GLU A 353 11.28 5.16 25.08
C GLU A 353 9.91 5.82 25.30
N ASN A 354 9.21 5.36 26.35
CA ASN A 354 7.87 5.85 26.73
C ASN A 354 6.83 5.73 25.59
N GLY A 355 6.98 4.72 24.76
CA GLY A 355 6.05 4.39 23.70
C GLY A 355 4.91 3.49 24.18
N ASP A 356 4.06 3.07 23.23
CA ASP A 356 3.06 2.04 23.48
C ASP A 356 3.71 0.64 23.59
N VAL A 357 2.92 -0.36 23.97
CA VAL A 357 3.41 -1.75 24.11
C VAL A 357 4.17 -2.25 22.89
N GLN A 358 3.74 -1.88 21.68
CA GLN A 358 4.41 -2.30 20.45
C GLN A 358 5.77 -1.61 20.27
N MET A 359 5.88 -0.33 20.61
CA MET A 359 7.17 0.38 20.62
C MET A 359 8.12 -0.21 21.65
N GLU A 360 7.61 -0.51 22.87
CA GLU A 360 8.40 -1.16 23.91
C GLU A 360 8.89 -2.54 23.49
N MET A 361 8.05 -3.36 22.89
CA MET A 361 8.47 -4.66 22.34
C MET A 361 9.51 -4.51 21.22
N THR A 362 9.38 -3.46 20.40
CA THR A 362 10.38 -3.14 19.37
C THR A 362 11.69 -2.66 20.01
N ARG A 363 11.62 -1.85 21.06
CA ARG A 363 12.77 -1.40 21.85
C ARG A 363 13.54 -2.59 22.46
N ILE A 364 12.81 -3.51 23.07
CA ILE A 364 13.38 -4.75 23.62
C ILE A 364 14.07 -5.57 22.52
N HIS A 365 13.43 -5.72 21.36
CA HIS A 365 14.04 -6.39 20.21
C HIS A 365 15.36 -5.73 19.77
N LEU A 366 15.40 -4.40 19.73
CA LEU A 366 16.63 -3.66 19.41
C LEU A 366 17.72 -3.85 20.49
N MET A 367 17.35 -3.87 21.77
CA MET A 367 18.28 -4.15 22.89
C MET A 367 18.89 -5.55 22.77
N VAL A 368 18.07 -6.56 22.48
CA VAL A 368 18.54 -7.93 22.27
C VAL A 368 19.52 -8.00 21.09
N ASN A 369 19.18 -7.37 19.96
CA ASN A 369 20.06 -7.35 18.79
C ASN A 369 21.36 -6.56 19.00
N SER A 370 21.35 -5.56 19.90
CA SER A 370 22.56 -4.80 20.27
C SER A 370 23.39 -5.47 21.36
N GLY A 371 22.97 -6.63 21.90
CA GLY A 371 23.63 -7.37 22.94
C GLY A 371 23.39 -6.85 24.37
N LYS A 372 22.49 -5.88 24.56
CA LYS A 372 22.09 -5.32 25.87
C LYS A 372 21.02 -6.20 26.52
N LEU A 373 21.38 -7.43 26.89
CA LEU A 373 20.44 -8.44 27.37
C LEU A 373 19.86 -8.10 28.75
N GLU A 374 20.64 -7.51 29.64
CA GLU A 374 20.16 -7.11 30.98
C GLU A 374 19.15 -5.99 30.92
N ASP A 375 19.40 -4.97 30.08
CA ASP A 375 18.46 -3.87 29.85
C ASP A 375 17.16 -4.40 29.24
N ALA A 376 17.25 -5.38 28.30
CA ALA A 376 16.10 -6.01 27.70
C ALA A 376 15.23 -6.77 28.72
N ILE A 377 15.85 -7.49 29.67
CA ILE A 377 15.14 -8.19 30.74
C ILE A 377 14.45 -7.19 31.69
N THR A 378 15.13 -6.10 32.01
CA THR A 378 14.56 -5.03 32.85
C THR A 378 13.32 -4.43 32.18
N ALA A 379 13.44 -4.08 30.90
CA ALA A 379 12.32 -3.57 30.12
C ALA A 379 11.16 -4.57 29.99
N LEU A 380 11.44 -5.88 29.87
CA LEU A 380 10.41 -6.92 29.87
C LEU A 380 9.64 -7.00 31.19
N LYS A 381 10.32 -6.77 32.32
CA LYS A 381 9.68 -6.76 33.66
C LYS A 381 8.79 -5.53 33.88
N GLU A 382 9.12 -4.41 33.23
CA GLU A 382 8.35 -3.16 33.31
C GLU A 382 7.07 -3.19 32.47
N LEU A 383 6.90 -4.17 31.57
CA LEU A 383 5.69 -4.31 30.77
C LEU A 383 4.45 -4.54 31.65
N PRO A 384 3.26 -4.08 31.18
CA PRO A 384 2.00 -4.34 31.85
C PRO A 384 1.76 -5.84 32.08
N PRO A 385 1.18 -6.28 33.21
CA PRO A 385 1.01 -7.70 33.55
C PRO A 385 0.29 -8.52 32.49
N ASN A 386 -0.71 -7.93 31.82
CA ASN A 386 -1.47 -8.57 30.75
C ASN A 386 -0.63 -8.92 29.50
N VAL A 387 0.51 -8.25 29.31
CA VAL A 387 1.46 -8.51 28.23
C VAL A 387 2.62 -9.36 28.73
N ARG A 388 3.18 -8.99 29.89
CA ARG A 388 4.34 -9.66 30.50
C ARG A 388 4.11 -11.16 30.73
N LEU A 389 2.89 -11.52 31.14
CA LEU A 389 2.50 -12.90 31.45
C LEU A 389 2.06 -13.72 30.23
N GLN A 390 2.07 -13.14 29.04
CA GLN A 390 1.83 -13.92 27.82
C GLN A 390 2.93 -14.96 27.58
N SER A 391 2.55 -16.18 27.22
CA SER A 391 3.50 -17.31 27.07
C SER A 391 4.68 -17.03 26.13
N ALA A 392 4.45 -16.23 25.08
CA ALA A 392 5.50 -15.84 24.15
C ALA A 392 6.53 -14.88 24.80
N VAL A 393 6.06 -13.92 25.59
CA VAL A 393 6.89 -12.92 26.29
C VAL A 393 7.68 -13.59 27.42
N VAL A 394 7.03 -14.47 28.18
CA VAL A 394 7.68 -15.29 29.22
C VAL A 394 8.77 -16.17 28.59
N SER A 395 8.48 -16.86 27.49
CA SER A 395 9.47 -17.69 26.79
C SER A 395 10.68 -16.89 26.30
N LEU A 396 10.46 -15.65 25.81
CA LEU A 396 11.54 -14.75 25.42
C LEU A 396 12.39 -14.38 26.65
N ALA A 397 11.78 -13.93 27.74
CA ALA A 397 12.47 -13.53 28.95
C ALA A 397 13.27 -14.70 29.56
N VAL A 398 12.68 -15.90 29.63
CA VAL A 398 13.35 -17.13 30.05
C VAL A 398 14.57 -17.44 29.18
N SER A 399 14.43 -17.31 27.87
CA SER A 399 15.56 -17.54 26.92
C SER A 399 16.70 -16.55 27.14
N LEU A 400 16.39 -15.28 27.41
CA LEU A 400 17.40 -14.26 27.74
C LEU A 400 18.06 -14.53 29.08
N LEU A 401 17.29 -14.90 30.12
CA LEU A 401 17.82 -15.27 31.44
C LEU A 401 18.73 -16.51 31.37
N ILE A 402 18.38 -17.49 30.55
CA ILE A 402 19.24 -18.66 30.31
C ILE A 402 20.56 -18.25 29.65
N SER A 403 20.52 -17.35 28.66
CA SER A 403 21.74 -16.88 27.98
C SER A 403 22.67 -16.07 28.88
N LEU A 404 22.12 -15.50 29.97
CA LEU A 404 22.88 -14.84 31.04
C LEU A 404 23.21 -15.77 32.21
N GLU A 405 23.01 -17.09 32.09
CA GLU A 405 23.20 -18.11 33.13
C GLU A 405 22.38 -17.91 34.41
N ARG A 406 21.35 -17.04 34.39
CA ARG A 406 20.46 -16.73 35.52
C ARG A 406 19.28 -17.69 35.57
N LYS A 407 19.54 -18.99 35.71
CA LYS A 407 18.51 -20.05 35.66
C LYS A 407 17.47 -19.96 36.79
N GLU A 408 17.87 -19.47 37.97
CA GLU A 408 16.98 -19.31 39.13
C GLU A 408 15.90 -18.25 38.90
N ASP A 409 16.31 -17.12 38.33
CA ASP A 409 15.34 -16.06 37.97
C ASP A 409 14.41 -16.48 36.85
N ALA A 410 14.91 -17.32 35.92
CA ALA A 410 14.09 -17.91 34.87
C ALA A 410 12.98 -18.82 35.43
N LEU A 411 13.29 -19.65 36.44
CA LEU A 411 12.33 -20.50 37.14
C LEU A 411 11.30 -19.69 37.91
N LYS A 412 11.74 -18.66 38.66
CA LYS A 412 10.81 -17.74 39.35
C LYS A 412 9.84 -17.08 38.40
N MET A 413 10.29 -16.66 37.24
CA MET A 413 9.44 -16.04 36.23
C MET A 413 8.45 -17.03 35.63
N LEU A 414 8.87 -18.29 35.42
CA LEU A 414 7.97 -19.35 34.98
C LEU A 414 6.90 -19.67 36.01
N SER A 415 7.28 -19.79 37.31
CA SER A 415 6.31 -20.06 38.39
C SER A 415 5.27 -18.93 38.52
N GLU A 416 5.70 -17.67 38.51
CA GLU A 416 4.79 -16.50 38.50
C GLU A 416 3.82 -16.55 37.30
N ALA A 417 4.33 -16.87 36.11
CA ALA A 417 3.49 -16.95 34.91
C ALA A 417 2.50 -18.13 34.94
N MET A 418 2.90 -19.27 35.50
CA MET A 418 2.03 -20.44 35.64
C MET A 418 0.87 -20.19 36.59
N GLU A 419 1.08 -19.46 37.69
CA GLU A 419 0.00 -19.08 38.66
C GLU A 419 -1.11 -18.23 38.02
N HIS A 420 -0.77 -17.45 37.00
CA HIS A 420 -1.69 -16.52 36.35
C HIS A 420 -2.22 -17.01 34.98
N THR A 421 -1.77 -18.17 34.51
CA THR A 421 -2.16 -18.67 33.18
C THR A 421 -3.38 -19.58 33.27
N HIS A 422 -4.45 -19.22 32.54
CA HIS A 422 -5.67 -20.02 32.45
C HIS A 422 -5.73 -20.91 31.19
N ASP A 423 -4.85 -20.70 30.22
CA ASP A 423 -4.79 -21.49 29.00
C ASP A 423 -3.95 -22.75 29.20
N LEU A 424 -4.60 -23.90 29.10
CA LEU A 424 -3.96 -25.21 29.28
C LEU A 424 -2.73 -25.44 28.40
N LYS A 425 -2.79 -25.00 27.12
CA LYS A 425 -1.66 -25.17 26.19
C LYS A 425 -0.46 -24.32 26.56
N SER A 426 -0.68 -23.11 27.01
CA SER A 426 0.37 -22.21 27.48
C SER A 426 0.98 -22.72 28.78
N TYR A 427 0.16 -23.21 29.70
CA TYR A 427 0.58 -23.83 30.96
C TYR A 427 1.49 -25.06 30.72
N GLN A 428 1.07 -25.98 29.85
CA GLN A 428 1.88 -27.16 29.48
C GLN A 428 3.24 -26.77 28.86
N ARG A 429 3.30 -25.70 28.05
CA ARG A 429 4.58 -25.20 27.52
C ARG A 429 5.49 -24.67 28.59
N MET A 430 4.96 -23.95 29.58
CA MET A 430 5.73 -23.40 30.69
C MET A 430 6.25 -24.53 31.61
N LEU A 431 5.41 -25.52 31.93
CA LEU A 431 5.83 -26.74 32.67
C LEU A 431 6.99 -27.45 31.96
N HIS A 432 6.86 -27.62 30.65
CA HIS A 432 7.91 -28.23 29.86
C HIS A 432 9.22 -27.42 29.89
N GLN A 433 9.17 -26.09 29.84
CA GLN A 433 10.35 -25.24 29.97
C GLN A 433 10.96 -25.31 31.36
N ALA A 434 10.13 -25.32 32.41
CA ALA A 434 10.58 -25.47 33.79
C ALA A 434 11.29 -26.81 34.01
N ALA A 435 10.72 -27.90 33.52
CA ALA A 435 11.33 -29.24 33.61
C ALA A 435 12.70 -29.29 32.92
N VAL A 436 12.83 -28.69 31.73
CA VAL A 436 14.12 -28.62 31.02
C VAL A 436 15.15 -27.79 31.78
N LEU A 437 14.74 -26.68 32.40
CA LEU A 437 15.59 -25.84 33.19
C LEU A 437 16.11 -26.54 34.47
N GLU A 438 15.24 -27.17 35.22
CA GLU A 438 15.60 -27.93 36.43
C GLU A 438 16.54 -29.10 36.08
N SER A 439 16.27 -29.82 35.01
CA SER A 439 17.17 -30.86 34.51
C SER A 439 18.56 -30.27 34.16
N SER A 440 18.61 -29.09 33.56
CA SER A 440 19.89 -28.42 33.22
C SER A 440 20.66 -27.88 34.42
N ARG A 441 19.99 -27.73 35.58
CA ARG A 441 20.57 -27.37 36.88
C ARG A 441 21.08 -28.60 37.66
N GLY A 442 20.74 -29.80 37.19
CA GLY A 442 21.01 -31.05 37.92
C GLY A 442 20.00 -31.39 39.02
N ASN A 443 18.88 -30.62 39.13
CA ASN A 443 17.78 -30.92 40.04
C ASN A 443 16.81 -31.90 39.42
N ALA A 444 17.15 -33.17 39.42
CA ALA A 444 16.34 -34.22 38.81
C ALA A 444 14.96 -34.39 39.48
N ALA A 445 14.87 -34.18 40.80
CA ALA A 445 13.60 -34.27 41.54
C ALA A 445 12.63 -33.17 41.15
N GLY A 446 13.08 -31.92 41.03
CA GLY A 446 12.28 -30.80 40.55
C GLY A 446 11.85 -30.98 39.10
N ALA A 447 12.74 -31.48 38.24
CA ALA A 447 12.37 -31.80 36.87
C ALA A 447 11.32 -32.90 36.78
N ALA A 448 11.41 -33.94 37.63
CA ALA A 448 10.45 -35.03 37.69
C ALA A 448 9.05 -34.54 38.08
N SER A 449 8.93 -33.65 39.11
CA SER A 449 7.62 -33.13 39.54
C SER A 449 6.88 -32.36 38.44
N TYR A 450 7.58 -31.50 37.68
CA TYR A 450 6.97 -30.80 36.55
C TYR A 450 6.57 -31.74 35.39
N LEU A 451 7.34 -32.82 35.17
CA LEU A 451 7.03 -33.81 34.14
C LEU A 451 5.88 -34.73 34.56
N GLU A 452 5.74 -35.06 35.86
CA GLU A 452 4.59 -35.77 36.41
C GLU A 452 3.29 -34.98 36.17
N GLU A 453 3.27 -33.70 36.52
CA GLU A 453 2.14 -32.81 36.31
C GLU A 453 1.79 -32.67 34.80
N LEU A 454 2.81 -32.61 33.93
CA LEU A 454 2.61 -32.60 32.49
C LEU A 454 1.99 -33.90 31.98
N LEU A 455 2.37 -35.04 32.57
CA LEU A 455 1.88 -36.37 32.23
C LEU A 455 0.42 -36.56 32.67
N GLU A 456 0.01 -35.99 33.82
CA GLU A 456 -1.39 -36.00 34.28
C GLU A 456 -2.31 -35.39 33.22
N SER A 457 -1.87 -34.33 32.56
CA SER A 457 -2.64 -33.66 31.51
C SER A 457 -2.63 -34.40 30.17
N ASN A 458 -1.61 -35.21 29.88
CA ASN A 458 -1.48 -36.02 28.64
C ASN A 458 -0.71 -37.31 28.88
N PRO A 459 -1.38 -38.40 29.37
CA PRO A 459 -0.73 -39.64 29.75
C PRO A 459 -0.03 -40.39 28.63
N SER A 460 -0.36 -40.10 27.38
CA SER A 460 0.14 -40.85 26.20
C SER A 460 1.35 -40.19 25.52
N ASP A 461 1.88 -39.05 26.04
CA ASP A 461 3.01 -38.39 25.41
C ASP A 461 4.32 -39.08 25.70
N VAL A 462 4.77 -39.90 24.73
CA VAL A 462 6.01 -40.69 24.80
C VAL A 462 7.24 -39.78 25.05
N LYS A 463 7.25 -38.53 24.58
CA LYS A 463 8.38 -37.65 24.76
C LYS A 463 8.49 -37.18 26.21
N VAL A 464 7.37 -36.90 26.86
CA VAL A 464 7.31 -36.56 28.28
C VAL A 464 7.70 -37.75 29.13
N LEU A 465 7.15 -38.94 28.82
CA LEU A 465 7.51 -40.21 29.48
C LEU A 465 9.02 -40.49 29.41
N CYS A 466 9.63 -40.40 28.24
CA CYS A 466 11.08 -40.64 28.10
C CYS A 466 11.92 -39.64 28.92
N ARG A 467 11.47 -38.39 29.03
CA ARG A 467 12.16 -37.39 29.85
C ARG A 467 11.96 -37.64 31.34
N LEU A 468 10.77 -38.09 31.73
CA LEU A 468 10.48 -38.45 33.11
C LEU A 468 11.32 -39.67 33.54
N ILE A 469 11.41 -40.71 32.70
CA ILE A 469 12.28 -41.87 32.95
C ILE A 469 13.73 -41.40 33.15
N ARG A 470 14.20 -40.49 32.28
CA ARG A 470 15.56 -39.94 32.42
C ARG A 470 15.75 -39.15 33.73
N ALA A 471 14.79 -38.33 34.12
CA ALA A 471 14.85 -37.63 35.40
C ALA A 471 14.82 -38.57 36.59
N TYR A 472 14.02 -39.64 36.53
CA TYR A 472 13.98 -40.66 37.57
C TYR A 472 15.27 -41.52 37.64
N THR A 473 16.03 -41.70 36.57
CA THR A 473 17.32 -42.40 36.66
C THR A 473 18.28 -41.76 37.66
N ASP A 474 18.17 -40.42 37.81
CA ASP A 474 19.03 -39.64 38.69
C ASP A 474 18.48 -39.51 40.12
N CYS A 475 17.13 -39.50 40.32
CA CYS A 475 16.49 -39.26 41.60
C CYS A 475 15.79 -40.49 42.22
N ASN A 476 15.20 -41.37 41.41
CA ASN A 476 14.49 -42.58 41.86
C ASN A 476 14.59 -43.73 40.81
N PRO A 477 15.69 -44.52 40.83
CA PRO A 477 15.92 -45.57 39.82
C PRO A 477 14.82 -46.63 39.76
N GLN A 478 14.15 -46.94 40.87
CA GLN A 478 13.08 -47.95 40.92
C GLN A 478 11.87 -47.53 40.09
N LYS A 479 11.40 -46.25 40.24
CA LYS A 479 10.35 -45.71 39.41
C LYS A 479 10.73 -45.62 37.93
N ALA A 480 12.00 -45.35 37.64
CA ALA A 480 12.52 -45.32 36.28
C ALA A 480 12.41 -46.69 35.61
N GLU A 481 12.74 -47.75 36.34
CA GLU A 481 12.65 -49.15 35.86
C GLU A 481 11.20 -49.55 35.61
N GLU A 482 10.31 -49.27 36.56
CA GLU A 482 8.85 -49.56 36.42
C GLU A 482 8.24 -48.89 35.19
N LEU A 483 8.48 -47.59 35.02
CA LEU A 483 7.98 -46.82 33.87
C LEU A 483 8.64 -47.25 32.55
N SER A 484 9.95 -47.55 32.58
CA SER A 484 10.66 -48.04 31.40
C SER A 484 10.09 -49.38 30.93
N ALA A 485 9.77 -50.29 31.84
CA ALA A 485 9.17 -51.57 31.52
C ALA A 485 7.77 -51.43 30.89
N GLN A 486 7.00 -50.41 31.30
CA GLN A 486 5.68 -50.15 30.74
C GLN A 486 5.77 -49.49 29.34
N VAL A 487 6.68 -48.56 29.13
CA VAL A 487 6.79 -47.77 27.91
C VAL A 487 7.57 -48.50 26.83
N PHE A 488 8.58 -49.24 27.24
CA PHE A 488 9.44 -50.02 26.34
C PHE A 488 9.40 -51.51 26.70
N PRO A 489 8.28 -52.21 26.49
CA PRO A 489 8.22 -53.62 26.73
C PRO A 489 9.30 -54.28 25.86
N VAL A 490 10.08 -55.17 26.47
CA VAL A 490 11.09 -55.94 25.76
C VAL A 490 10.37 -56.98 24.86
N THR A 491 9.87 -56.50 23.74
CA THR A 491 9.41 -57.39 22.67
C THR A 491 10.64 -57.78 21.87
N VAL A 492 11.15 -58.98 22.15
CA VAL A 492 12.12 -59.61 21.27
C VAL A 492 11.37 -59.97 19.99
N ASP A 493 11.58 -59.16 18.96
CA ASP A 493 11.00 -59.42 17.65
C ASP A 493 11.83 -60.58 17.02
N GLU A 494 11.35 -61.82 17.16
CA GLU A 494 12.02 -63.02 16.66
C GLU A 494 12.24 -62.99 15.13
N SER A 495 11.60 -62.02 14.44
CA SER A 495 11.78 -61.84 13.01
C SER A 495 13.04 -61.02 12.65
N ILE A 496 13.69 -60.40 13.65
CA ILE A 496 14.90 -59.60 13.42
C ILE A 496 16.14 -60.49 13.47
N ASN A 497 16.75 -60.71 12.31
CA ASN A 497 18.04 -61.37 12.26
C ASN A 497 19.14 -60.39 12.71
N VAL A 498 19.67 -60.65 13.91
CA VAL A 498 20.67 -59.78 14.57
C VAL A 498 21.97 -59.73 13.77
N ASP A 499 22.37 -60.83 13.15
CA ASP A 499 23.59 -60.94 12.35
C ASP A 499 23.51 -60.02 11.12
N ASN A 500 22.33 -59.97 10.46
CA ASN A 500 22.08 -59.05 9.35
C ASN A 500 22.03 -57.56 9.78
N LEU A 501 21.66 -57.30 11.03
CA LEU A 501 21.70 -55.94 11.59
C LEU A 501 23.10 -55.51 11.93
N GLU A 502 23.91 -56.39 12.50
CA GLU A 502 25.33 -56.09 12.83
C GLU A 502 26.17 -55.87 11.57
N GLU A 503 25.93 -56.62 10.51
CA GLU A 503 26.60 -56.48 9.20
C GLU A 503 26.10 -55.29 8.39
N SER A 504 25.01 -54.64 8.78
CA SER A 504 24.42 -53.57 7.99
C SER A 504 25.05 -52.20 8.27
N ASP A 505 25.56 -51.61 7.22
CA ASP A 505 26.21 -50.26 7.26
C ASP A 505 25.30 -49.13 7.78
N TRP A 506 23.96 -49.33 7.77
CA TRP A 506 23.03 -48.28 8.23
C TRP A 506 23.03 -48.11 9.75
N ILE A 507 23.47 -49.07 10.54
CA ILE A 507 23.66 -48.95 12.00
C ILE A 507 24.66 -47.86 12.31
N LEU A 508 25.72 -47.78 11.51
CA LEU A 508 26.78 -46.76 11.69
C LEU A 508 26.38 -45.37 11.11
N TYR A 509 25.58 -45.35 10.06
CA TYR A 509 25.34 -44.13 9.28
C TYR A 509 23.86 -43.71 9.22
N GLY A 510 22.93 -44.49 9.80
CA GLY A 510 21.49 -44.24 9.85
C GLY A 510 20.75 -44.50 8.51
N GLU A 511 19.42 -44.40 8.54
CA GLU A 511 18.54 -44.68 7.39
C GLU A 511 18.86 -43.94 6.10
N LYS A 512 19.41 -42.73 6.23
CA LYS A 512 19.80 -41.94 5.03
C LYS A 512 20.95 -42.58 4.24
N TYR A 513 21.74 -43.41 4.88
CA TYR A 513 22.82 -44.16 4.20
C TYR A 513 22.27 -45.36 3.44
N LYS A 514 21.30 -46.08 4.02
CA LYS A 514 20.62 -47.23 3.39
C LYS A 514 19.92 -46.80 2.09
N GLN A 515 19.13 -45.71 2.15
CA GLN A 515 18.49 -45.13 0.96
C GLN A 515 19.47 -44.71 -0.13
N LYS A 516 20.68 -44.28 0.27
CA LYS A 516 21.72 -43.86 -0.66
C LYS A 516 22.46 -45.02 -1.29
N LYS A 517 22.54 -46.18 -0.61
CA LYS A 517 23.14 -47.41 -1.09
C LYS A 517 22.16 -48.18 -2.02
N GLU A 518 20.88 -48.24 -1.68
CA GLU A 518 19.81 -48.78 -2.54
C GLU A 518 19.68 -48.00 -3.85
N ALA A 519 19.72 -46.66 -3.81
CA ALA A 519 19.74 -45.83 -5.00
C ALA A 519 21.03 -45.96 -5.84
N LYS A 520 22.12 -46.50 -5.28
CA LYS A 520 23.34 -46.80 -6.02
C LYS A 520 23.34 -48.22 -6.60
N SER A 521 22.73 -49.20 -5.93
CA SER A 521 22.65 -50.60 -6.43
C SER A 521 21.68 -50.74 -7.62
N GLU A 522 20.63 -49.95 -7.67
CA GLU A 522 19.74 -49.90 -8.85
C GLU A 522 20.36 -49.23 -10.10
N VAL A 523 21.51 -48.56 -9.94
CA VAL A 523 22.19 -47.82 -11.03
C VAL A 523 23.45 -48.56 -11.53
N GLU A 524 23.89 -49.64 -10.88
CA GLU A 524 25.10 -50.38 -11.30
C GLU A 524 24.87 -51.31 -12.50
N ASP A 525 23.61 -51.54 -12.92
CA ASP A 525 23.30 -52.32 -14.14
C ASP A 525 23.20 -51.49 -15.44
N THR A 526 23.46 -50.21 -15.38
CA THR A 526 23.54 -49.35 -16.58
C THR A 526 24.72 -48.36 -16.51
N GLU A 527 25.74 -48.66 -17.30
CA GLU A 527 26.90 -47.86 -17.71
C GLU A 527 27.45 -46.77 -16.78
N ILE A 528 28.71 -46.95 -16.41
CA ILE A 528 29.56 -46.03 -15.65
C ILE A 528 29.58 -44.63 -16.27
N VAL A 529 28.75 -43.71 -15.75
CA VAL A 529 28.87 -42.28 -16.00
C VAL A 529 29.30 -41.60 -14.73
N THR A 530 30.58 -41.23 -14.66
CA THR A 530 31.18 -40.41 -13.60
C THR A 530 30.41 -39.11 -13.40
N ARG A 531 29.58 -39.03 -12.37
CA ARG A 531 28.91 -37.78 -11.95
C ARG A 531 29.84 -36.90 -11.14
N LYS A 532 30.50 -35.96 -11.78
CA LYS A 532 31.14 -34.81 -11.12
C LYS A 532 30.06 -33.96 -10.40
N LEU A 533 30.33 -33.60 -9.13
CA LEU A 533 29.50 -32.71 -8.32
C LEU A 533 29.17 -31.44 -9.10
N LYS A 534 27.91 -31.26 -9.48
CA LYS A 534 27.45 -30.06 -10.20
C LYS A 534 27.09 -28.97 -9.19
N ASN A 535 27.96 -27.97 -9.06
CA ASN A 535 27.54 -26.66 -8.60
C ASN A 535 26.36 -26.17 -9.46
N ARG A 536 25.19 -25.94 -8.86
CA ARG A 536 23.99 -25.44 -9.52
C ARG A 536 24.18 -23.98 -9.96
N LYS A 537 25.03 -23.74 -10.97
CA LYS A 537 24.89 -22.53 -11.79
C LYS A 537 23.81 -22.81 -12.83
N ARG A 538 22.72 -22.03 -12.83
CA ARG A 538 21.67 -22.07 -13.86
C ARG A 538 22.34 -21.94 -15.21
N LYS A 539 22.50 -23.02 -15.97
CA LYS A 539 22.96 -22.99 -17.35
C LYS A 539 21.88 -22.31 -18.19
N ARG A 540 22.09 -21.09 -18.62
CA ARG A 540 21.28 -20.49 -19.70
C ARG A 540 21.48 -21.41 -20.93
N LYS A 541 20.37 -21.79 -21.59
CA LYS A 541 20.42 -22.50 -22.86
C LYS A 541 21.23 -21.65 -23.84
N ILE A 542 22.29 -22.23 -24.41
CA ILE A 542 23.12 -21.57 -25.42
C ILE A 542 22.22 -21.34 -26.63
N ARG A 543 21.97 -20.07 -26.99
CA ARG A 543 21.27 -19.70 -28.21
C ARG A 543 22.32 -19.52 -29.29
N LEU A 544 22.42 -20.51 -30.15
CA LEU A 544 23.26 -20.41 -31.36
C LEU A 544 22.58 -19.48 -32.37
N PRO A 545 23.37 -18.76 -33.21
CA PRO A 545 22.85 -17.95 -34.32
C PRO A 545 21.99 -18.78 -35.28
N LYS A 546 20.98 -18.17 -35.91
CA LYS A 546 20.07 -18.87 -36.84
C LYS A 546 20.77 -19.56 -38.00
N ASN A 547 21.98 -19.12 -38.37
CA ASN A 547 22.80 -19.65 -39.46
C ASN A 547 24.12 -20.19 -38.91
N TYR A 548 24.09 -20.98 -37.83
CA TYR A 548 25.27 -21.63 -37.28
C TYR A 548 25.59 -22.89 -38.11
N ASP A 549 26.76 -22.92 -38.70
CA ASP A 549 27.33 -24.10 -39.35
C ASP A 549 28.44 -24.68 -38.46
N PRO A 550 28.31 -25.93 -37.99
CA PRO A 550 29.30 -26.56 -37.11
C PRO A 550 30.68 -26.77 -37.78
N ASN A 551 30.76 -26.78 -39.09
CA ASN A 551 32.01 -27.03 -39.86
C ASN A 551 32.84 -25.77 -40.11
N VAL A 552 32.31 -24.57 -39.81
CA VAL A 552 33.02 -23.31 -40.02
C VAL A 552 33.52 -22.77 -38.67
N PRO A 553 34.82 -22.53 -38.50
CA PRO A 553 35.36 -21.96 -37.27
C PRO A 553 34.74 -20.59 -37.01
N PRO A 554 34.34 -20.28 -35.77
CA PRO A 554 33.70 -19.03 -35.43
C PRO A 554 34.65 -17.84 -35.63
N ASP A 555 34.11 -16.74 -36.20
CA ASP A 555 34.84 -15.49 -36.47
C ASP A 555 35.65 -15.04 -35.22
N PRO A 556 36.97 -14.90 -35.34
CA PRO A 556 37.82 -14.46 -34.22
C PRO A 556 37.48 -13.07 -33.70
N GLU A 557 36.86 -12.20 -34.52
CA GLU A 557 36.43 -10.85 -34.11
C GLU A 557 35.04 -10.85 -33.39
N ARG A 558 34.39 -11.99 -33.21
CA ARG A 558 33.06 -12.08 -32.56
C ARG A 558 33.01 -11.48 -31.16
N TRP A 559 34.13 -11.41 -30.45
CA TRP A 559 34.27 -10.86 -29.11
C TRP A 559 34.40 -9.35 -29.06
N LEU A 560 34.76 -8.72 -30.19
CA LEU A 560 34.88 -7.28 -30.30
C LEU A 560 33.50 -6.62 -30.42
N PRO A 561 33.28 -5.45 -29.83
CA PRO A 561 32.11 -4.63 -30.10
C PRO A 561 31.89 -4.44 -31.57
N LYS A 562 30.63 -4.46 -32.03
CA LYS A 562 30.27 -4.42 -33.46
C LYS A 562 30.91 -3.26 -34.22
N GLN A 563 31.22 -2.16 -33.54
CA GLN A 563 31.86 -0.95 -34.12
C GLN A 563 33.37 -1.12 -34.35
N GLU A 564 34.02 -2.03 -33.66
CA GLU A 564 35.46 -2.27 -33.71
C GLU A 564 35.85 -3.38 -34.70
N ARG A 565 34.89 -4.17 -35.18
CA ARG A 565 35.13 -5.26 -36.13
C ARG A 565 35.58 -4.74 -37.48
N ALA A 566 36.57 -5.40 -38.08
CA ALA A 566 37.12 -5.06 -39.38
C ALA A 566 36.07 -4.97 -40.49
N ALA A 567 35.10 -5.89 -40.49
CA ALA A 567 33.98 -5.89 -41.43
C ALA A 567 33.08 -4.65 -41.31
N TYR A 568 32.86 -4.14 -40.06
CA TYR A 568 32.07 -2.93 -39.83
C TYR A 568 32.81 -1.66 -40.21
N LYS A 569 34.12 -1.58 -39.90
CA LYS A 569 34.99 -0.47 -40.33
C LYS A 569 35.08 -0.38 -41.87
N LYS A 570 35.21 -1.54 -42.55
CA LYS A 570 35.22 -1.61 -44.00
C LYS A 570 33.91 -1.15 -44.63
N ARG A 571 32.78 -1.45 -44.00
CA ARG A 571 31.45 -1.02 -44.46
C ARG A 571 31.21 0.48 -44.23
N GLN A 572 31.70 1.05 -43.13
CA GLN A 572 31.68 2.49 -42.88
C GLN A 572 32.57 3.26 -43.87
N LYS A 573 33.76 2.73 -44.20
CA LYS A 573 34.64 3.33 -45.18
C LYS A 573 33.99 3.35 -46.57
N LYS A 574 33.33 2.26 -46.96
CA LYS A 574 32.60 2.14 -48.24
C LYS A 574 31.35 3.05 -48.32
N ASN A 575 30.73 3.38 -47.18
CA ASN A 575 29.62 4.35 -47.13
C ASN A 575 30.14 5.79 -47.15
N ARG A 576 31.29 6.08 -46.54
CA ARG A 576 31.94 7.40 -46.65
C ARG A 576 32.39 7.72 -48.09
N ASP A 577 32.92 6.74 -48.78
CA ASP A 577 33.34 6.90 -50.19
C ASP A 577 32.15 7.08 -51.15
N ARG A 578 30.92 6.71 -50.75
CA ARG A 578 29.68 6.98 -51.49
C ARG A 578 29.11 8.38 -51.25
N ASP A 579 29.39 9.00 -50.11
CA ASP A 579 28.90 10.34 -49.77
C ASP A 579 29.79 11.49 -50.25
N ILE A 580 31.01 11.20 -50.73
CA ILE A 580 31.96 12.21 -51.24
C ILE A 580 31.55 12.73 -52.64
N GLY A 581 30.54 12.14 -53.29
CA GLY A 581 30.05 12.54 -54.61
C GLY A 581 28.87 13.54 -54.64
N ARG A 582 28.36 13.96 -53.50
CA ARG A 582 27.27 14.96 -53.42
C ARG A 582 27.82 16.26 -52.83
N GLY A 583 28.03 17.23 -53.68
CA GLY A 583 28.50 18.56 -53.33
C GLY A 583 27.62 19.24 -52.31
N THR A 584 28.27 19.92 -51.39
CA THR A 584 27.67 20.81 -50.38
C THR A 584 27.13 22.09 -51.03
N GLN A 585 26.04 22.01 -51.80
CA GLN A 585 25.21 23.17 -52.10
C GLN A 585 23.76 22.77 -52.08
N GLY A 586 23.02 23.50 -51.22
CA GLY A 586 21.67 23.30 -50.84
C GLY A 586 20.71 22.84 -51.93
N SER A 587 20.09 21.71 -51.73
CA SER A 587 18.78 21.43 -52.28
C SER A 587 17.80 21.29 -51.10
N ALA A 588 17.02 22.33 -50.96
CA ALA A 588 15.82 22.30 -50.16
C ALA A 588 14.91 21.20 -50.71
N SER A 589 14.68 20.14 -49.96
CA SER A 589 13.59 19.22 -50.24
C SER A 589 12.32 19.87 -49.71
N THR A 590 11.54 20.43 -50.61
CA THR A 590 10.16 20.86 -50.41
C THR A 590 9.30 19.66 -50.08
N ASN A 591 8.95 19.53 -48.80
CA ASN A 591 7.87 18.69 -48.35
C ASN A 591 6.62 19.58 -48.20
N PRO A 592 5.52 19.36 -48.90
CA PRO A 592 4.42 20.32 -48.99
C PRO A 592 3.41 20.26 -47.86
N ASN A 593 3.76 19.78 -46.68
CA ASN A 593 2.85 19.69 -45.53
C ASN A 593 3.55 20.06 -44.21
N VAL A 594 3.95 21.33 -44.06
CA VAL A 594 4.27 21.90 -42.74
C VAL A 594 3.70 23.30 -42.68
N GLU A 595 2.65 23.49 -41.90
CA GLU A 595 2.11 24.79 -41.56
C GLU A 595 3.11 25.59 -40.74
N TYR A 596 3.36 26.83 -41.17
CA TYR A 596 4.20 27.79 -40.45
C TYR A 596 3.47 28.35 -39.24
N VAL A 597 3.98 28.07 -38.04
CA VAL A 597 3.69 28.87 -36.87
C VAL A 597 4.81 29.89 -36.67
N SER A 598 4.47 31.16 -36.80
CA SER A 598 5.37 32.28 -36.63
C SER A 598 5.92 32.38 -35.21
N ALA A 599 7.24 32.29 -35.08
CA ALA A 599 7.94 32.49 -33.80
C ALA A 599 8.31 33.96 -33.61
N SER A 600 7.97 34.50 -32.45
CA SER A 600 8.42 35.79 -31.96
C SER A 600 9.88 35.76 -31.49
N PRO A 601 10.63 36.87 -31.53
CA PRO A 601 12.09 36.87 -31.30
C PRO A 601 12.42 36.73 -29.82
N SER A 602 13.30 35.78 -29.49
CA SER A 602 13.83 35.54 -28.17
C SER A 602 15.05 36.37 -27.84
N SER A 603 15.08 36.90 -26.62
CA SER A 603 16.18 37.61 -25.97
C SER A 603 17.45 36.73 -25.76
N PRO A 604 18.64 37.37 -25.55
CA PRO A 604 19.93 36.65 -25.61
C PRO A 604 20.19 35.75 -24.38
N ARG A 605 20.76 34.58 -24.65
CA ARG A 605 21.18 33.62 -23.62
C ARG A 605 22.52 34.01 -22.99
N PRO A 606 22.70 33.80 -21.66
CA PRO A 606 24.02 33.89 -21.05
C PRO A 606 24.84 32.61 -21.35
N MET A 607 26.14 32.80 -21.56
CA MET A 607 27.11 31.72 -21.77
C MET A 607 27.19 30.80 -20.56
N THR A 608 27.05 29.50 -20.80
CA THR A 608 27.27 28.46 -19.80
C THR A 608 28.55 27.72 -20.05
N ILE A 609 29.36 27.59 -19.02
CA ILE A 609 30.61 26.86 -18.91
C ILE A 609 30.37 25.37 -19.24
N THR A 610 31.18 24.81 -20.11
CA THR A 610 31.16 23.40 -20.50
C THR A 610 31.62 22.49 -19.37
N MET A 611 30.71 21.61 -18.91
CA MET A 611 31.03 20.45 -18.09
C MET A 611 31.16 19.19 -18.96
N PRO A 612 32.03 18.24 -18.62
CA PRO A 612 32.29 17.08 -19.48
C PRO A 612 31.10 16.13 -19.57
N GLU A 613 30.80 15.66 -20.77
CA GLU A 613 29.71 14.76 -21.11
C GLU A 613 29.90 13.37 -20.46
N GLY A 614 28.92 12.99 -19.62
CA GLY A 614 28.73 11.59 -19.21
C GLY A 614 28.04 10.76 -20.32
N PRO A 615 28.05 9.43 -20.26
CA PRO A 615 27.61 8.56 -21.34
C PRO A 615 26.12 8.75 -21.67
N ARG A 616 25.85 9.00 -22.94
CA ARG A 616 24.51 9.19 -23.51
C ARG A 616 23.67 7.92 -23.39
N GLN A 617 22.53 8.00 -22.71
CA GLN A 617 21.50 6.97 -22.75
C GLN A 617 20.86 6.91 -24.15
N MET A 618 20.91 5.74 -24.78
CA MET A 618 20.24 5.50 -26.06
C MET A 618 18.71 5.52 -25.86
N ARG A 619 18.01 6.33 -26.67
CA ARG A 619 16.55 6.27 -26.84
C ARG A 619 16.14 4.90 -27.40
N PRO A 620 15.06 4.28 -26.92
CA PRO A 620 14.55 3.06 -27.52
C PRO A 620 14.00 3.31 -28.92
N LYS A 621 14.43 2.50 -29.87
CA LYS A 621 13.93 2.51 -31.25
C LYS A 621 12.47 2.03 -31.25
N GLN A 622 11.58 2.84 -31.81
CA GLN A 622 10.22 2.44 -32.15
C GLN A 622 10.26 1.25 -33.13
N GLN A 623 9.49 0.22 -32.80
CA GLN A 623 9.29 -0.93 -33.67
C GLN A 623 8.43 -0.54 -34.89
N PRO A 624 8.70 -1.02 -36.09
CA PRO A 624 7.90 -0.74 -37.28
C PRO A 624 6.55 -1.47 -37.17
N LYS A 625 5.44 -0.74 -37.37
CA LYS A 625 4.07 -1.27 -37.46
C LYS A 625 3.98 -2.34 -38.55
N LYS A 626 3.54 -3.55 -38.19
CA LYS A 626 3.22 -4.62 -39.14
C LYS A 626 2.07 -4.21 -40.04
N LYS A 627 2.30 -4.15 -41.37
CA LYS A 627 1.23 -4.02 -42.36
C LYS A 627 0.29 -5.23 -42.30
N LYS A 628 -1.00 -4.99 -42.11
CA LYS A 628 -2.05 -6.01 -42.24
C LYS A 628 -2.09 -6.49 -43.71
N LYS A 629 -2.00 -7.80 -43.90
CA LYS A 629 -2.31 -8.43 -45.21
C LYS A 629 -3.84 -8.42 -45.39
N PRO A 630 -4.36 -8.18 -46.61
CA PRO A 630 -5.78 -8.30 -46.87
C PRO A 630 -6.19 -9.77 -46.83
N SER A 631 -7.31 -10.04 -46.12
CA SER A 631 -7.97 -11.36 -46.14
C SER A 631 -8.64 -11.56 -47.49
N LYS A 632 -8.32 -12.66 -48.15
CA LYS A 632 -9.16 -13.21 -49.25
C LYS A 632 -10.03 -14.31 -48.60
N PHE A 633 -11.34 -14.13 -48.84
CA PHE A 633 -12.48 -15.02 -48.60
C PHE A 633 -12.85 -15.24 -47.15
#